data_6ca1064508ed26b0841486fb3c6f66b7
#
_entry.id   6ca1064508ed26b0841486fb3c6f66b7
#
_cell.length_a   1.000
_cell.length_b   1.000
_cell.length_c   1.000
_cell.angle_alpha   90.00
_cell.angle_beta   90.00
_cell.angle_gamma   90.00
#
_symmetry.space_group_name_H-M   'P 1'
#
loop_
_entity.id
_entity.type
_entity.pdbx_description
1 polymer ?
#
loop_
_entity_poly.entity_id
_entity_poly.type
_entity_poly.pdbx_seq_one_letter_code
_entity_poly.pdbx_strand_id
1 'polypeptide(L)'
;RHVYVDSTKANTVYRISVKDFSSDAESGMTAGGKYSAFTQKGAKVNSAGELVSGIDYLKELGVTTVQLAPFADYEADSEYEILNYNAPETSYASNPSDCKTVIKECKEMIQALHSAGFSVVMEMPYTHASEENSLEKSVPGFFYRINNSGGRYTTNTGYDNEFATERKMYRIYMVNSMKYWAEEYHVDGFSLDLIDCVNMKYRGTSQVNKWLDDIKKSLAEEDENLVIWGDNYTKEERQNKTSVYDEIIGTTGGTYGDRNEKAVKIYKQKAAMKYATPGTLFMDGGEEMCNSVKETGSSCLEWKDSADYADVVSYYRGLMQIRKAFSPLADSQEITDSEAYVLTGTKADEWDTMAVLNNDSDVAKEITIPVQTRAAADWVVIANGESAGVTSLGEVSGSVVNVPAYTTMILVDRESFEAVAVTSDKGKVIVNYVIKDSGQKLRESITLQGTHGTNYVVPDNIKIPSGYAFLSQIGNKRGVYT
;
A
#
# COMPACT_ATOMS: atom_id res chain seq x y z
N ARG A 1 -15.53 2.39 -13.35
CA ARG A 1 -14.47 1.93 -14.27
C ARG A 1 -13.35 1.37 -13.43
N HIS A 2 -12.89 0.17 -13.77
CA HIS A 2 -11.74 -0.49 -13.12
C HIS A 2 -10.43 0.31 -13.26
N VAL A 3 -9.55 0.14 -12.30
CA VAL A 3 -8.15 0.53 -12.34
C VAL A 3 -7.33 -0.73 -12.03
N TYR A 4 -7.06 -1.52 -13.05
CA TYR A 4 -6.43 -2.83 -12.87
C TYR A 4 -4.99 -2.73 -12.37
N VAL A 5 -4.58 -3.76 -11.62
CA VAL A 5 -3.20 -3.92 -11.17
C VAL A 5 -2.31 -4.18 -12.39
N ASP A 6 -1.40 -3.27 -12.66
CA ASP A 6 -0.46 -3.40 -13.77
C ASP A 6 0.73 -4.29 -13.38
N SER A 7 0.72 -5.54 -13.83
CA SER A 7 1.78 -6.52 -13.51
C SER A 7 3.15 -6.16 -14.09
N THR A 8 3.23 -5.17 -14.99
CA THR A 8 4.50 -4.68 -15.53
C THR A 8 5.16 -3.62 -14.66
N LYS A 9 4.53 -3.26 -13.54
CA LYS A 9 5.02 -2.26 -12.58
C LYS A 9 5.30 -2.90 -11.24
N ALA A 10 6.22 -2.30 -10.52
CA ALA A 10 6.53 -2.69 -9.15
C ALA A 10 5.42 -2.24 -8.20
N ASN A 11 4.37 -3.08 -8.07
CA ASN A 11 3.21 -2.77 -7.27
C ASN A 11 3.52 -2.77 -5.77
N THR A 12 2.91 -1.83 -5.07
CA THR A 12 2.88 -1.78 -3.60
C THR A 12 1.44 -1.71 -3.14
N VAL A 13 1.06 -2.70 -2.34
CA VAL A 13 -0.29 -2.90 -1.81
C VAL A 13 -0.36 -2.39 -0.38
N TYR A 14 -1.21 -1.39 -0.14
CA TYR A 14 -1.50 -0.85 1.18
C TYR A 14 -2.72 -1.54 1.77
N ARG A 15 -2.54 -2.28 2.87
CA ARG A 15 -3.60 -3.06 3.53
C ARG A 15 -4.19 -2.27 4.69
N ILE A 16 -5.49 -2.04 4.67
CA ILE A 16 -6.21 -1.29 5.72
C ILE A 16 -7.68 -1.69 5.77
N SER A 17 -8.34 -1.56 6.91
CA SER A 17 -9.79 -1.66 7.00
C SER A 17 -10.47 -0.32 6.73
N VAL A 18 -11.74 -0.36 6.34
CA VAL A 18 -12.56 0.86 6.17
C VAL A 18 -12.65 1.64 7.48
N LYS A 19 -12.80 0.93 8.59
CA LYS A 19 -12.88 1.51 9.92
C LYS A 19 -11.56 2.15 10.34
N ASP A 20 -10.47 1.39 10.28
CA ASP A 20 -9.18 1.80 10.83
C ASP A 20 -8.57 2.99 10.10
N PHE A 21 -8.87 3.12 8.79
CA PHE A 21 -8.37 4.23 7.98
C PHE A 21 -8.72 5.62 8.52
N SER A 22 -9.90 5.77 9.14
CA SER A 22 -10.44 7.09 9.46
C SER A 22 -11.02 7.24 10.86
N SER A 23 -10.95 6.20 11.70
CA SER A 23 -11.53 6.23 13.05
C SER A 23 -10.77 7.11 14.03
N ASP A 24 -9.48 7.35 13.78
CA ASP A 24 -8.68 8.24 14.61
C ASP A 24 -9.17 9.70 14.52
N ALA A 25 -9.37 10.33 15.68
CA ALA A 25 -9.79 11.72 15.78
C ALA A 25 -8.79 12.71 15.16
N GLU A 26 -7.51 12.37 15.14
CA GLU A 26 -6.45 13.17 14.52
C GLU A 26 -6.45 13.11 12.99
N SER A 27 -7.22 12.18 12.39
CA SER A 27 -7.29 12.02 10.93
C SER A 27 -7.75 13.27 10.16
N GLY A 28 -8.43 14.20 10.81
CA GLY A 28 -9.07 15.35 10.15
C GLY A 28 -10.19 14.98 9.19
N MET A 29 -10.57 13.72 9.13
CA MET A 29 -11.70 13.23 8.34
C MET A 29 -13.00 13.35 9.13
N THR A 30 -14.06 13.84 8.48
CA THR A 30 -15.34 14.12 9.15
C THR A 30 -16.22 12.89 9.34
N ALA A 31 -15.94 11.80 8.60
CA ALA A 31 -16.73 10.59 8.58
C ALA A 31 -15.91 9.39 9.08
N GLY A 32 -15.47 9.45 10.35
CA GLY A 32 -14.63 8.41 10.96
C GLY A 32 -15.26 7.02 10.87
N GLY A 33 -14.49 6.03 10.41
CA GLY A 33 -14.91 4.66 10.26
C GLY A 33 -15.97 4.38 9.19
N LYS A 34 -16.16 5.29 8.22
CA LYS A 34 -17.22 5.20 7.21
C LYS A 34 -16.67 5.15 5.79
N TYR A 35 -17.47 4.59 4.86
CA TYR A 35 -17.17 4.61 3.41
C TYR A 35 -16.88 6.02 2.89
N SER A 36 -17.65 7.00 3.35
CA SER A 36 -17.55 8.39 2.91
C SER A 36 -16.26 9.08 3.32
N ALA A 37 -15.49 8.54 4.28
CA ALA A 37 -14.16 9.05 4.60
C ALA A 37 -13.20 9.02 3.40
N PHE A 38 -13.30 7.98 2.56
CA PHE A 38 -12.48 7.84 1.36
C PHE A 38 -12.85 8.84 0.24
N THR A 39 -14.00 9.47 0.33
CA THR A 39 -14.42 10.50 -0.65
C THR A 39 -13.97 11.90 -0.28
N GLN A 40 -13.49 12.10 0.95
CA GLN A 40 -13.04 13.39 1.44
C GLN A 40 -11.67 13.73 0.87
N LYS A 41 -11.56 14.93 0.26
CA LYS A 41 -10.31 15.48 -0.26
C LYS A 41 -9.80 16.60 0.65
N GLY A 42 -8.48 16.77 0.67
CA GLY A 42 -7.83 17.83 1.42
C GLY A 42 -7.94 17.66 2.94
N ALA A 43 -8.18 16.45 3.42
CA ALA A 43 -8.12 16.16 4.86
C ALA A 43 -6.68 16.35 5.36
N LYS A 44 -6.56 16.85 6.59
CA LYS A 44 -5.27 17.13 7.22
C LYS A 44 -5.25 16.64 8.65
N VAL A 45 -4.10 16.21 9.11
CA VAL A 45 -3.90 15.80 10.50
C VAL A 45 -4.17 16.98 11.43
N ASN A 46 -5.10 16.83 12.37
CA ASN A 46 -5.58 17.94 13.21
C ASN A 46 -4.47 18.62 14.01
N SER A 47 -3.59 17.84 14.65
CA SER A 47 -2.47 18.35 15.45
C SER A 47 -1.31 18.89 14.60
N ALA A 48 -1.24 18.54 13.32
CA ALA A 48 -0.10 18.85 12.45
C ALA A 48 -0.48 19.67 11.19
N GLY A 49 -1.62 20.32 11.19
CA GLY A 49 -2.20 21.35 10.30
C GLY A 49 -1.86 21.40 8.81
N GLU A 50 -0.63 21.10 8.42
CA GLU A 50 -0.17 21.11 7.03
C GLU A 50 0.00 19.68 6.46
N LEU A 51 0.07 18.64 7.29
CA LEU A 51 0.22 17.26 6.84
C LEU A 51 -1.11 16.73 6.34
N VAL A 52 -1.11 16.21 5.13
CA VAL A 52 -2.29 15.57 4.53
C VAL A 52 -2.58 14.23 5.17
N SER A 53 -3.85 13.87 5.23
CA SER A 53 -4.36 12.58 5.65
C SER A 53 -5.31 12.01 4.58
N GLY A 54 -5.85 10.84 4.84
CA GLY A 54 -6.84 10.24 3.96
C GLY A 54 -6.28 9.84 2.59
N ILE A 55 -7.12 9.90 1.57
CA ILE A 55 -6.78 9.44 0.22
C ILE A 55 -5.63 10.25 -0.42
N ASP A 56 -5.52 11.53 -0.10
CA ASP A 56 -4.45 12.38 -0.63
C ASP A 56 -3.08 11.97 -0.03
N TYR A 57 -3.05 11.50 1.22
CA TYR A 57 -1.85 10.93 1.82
C TYR A 57 -1.38 9.67 1.09
N LEU A 58 -2.28 8.74 0.77
CA LEU A 58 -1.94 7.53 0.02
C LEU A 58 -1.35 7.85 -1.36
N LYS A 59 -1.85 8.90 -2.01
CA LYS A 59 -1.27 9.40 -3.28
C LYS A 59 0.14 9.93 -3.09
N GLU A 60 0.38 10.72 -2.04
CA GLU A 60 1.71 11.24 -1.74
C GLU A 60 2.68 10.14 -1.32
N LEU A 61 2.21 9.11 -0.62
CA LEU A 61 3.00 7.94 -0.25
C LEU A 61 3.47 7.17 -1.48
N GLY A 62 2.64 7.12 -2.54
CA GLY A 62 3.01 6.52 -3.81
C GLY A 62 2.66 5.04 -3.96
N VAL A 63 1.79 4.50 -3.11
CA VAL A 63 1.24 3.14 -3.25
C VAL A 63 0.40 3.02 -4.53
N THR A 64 0.26 1.81 -5.05
CA THR A 64 -0.45 1.57 -6.32
C THR A 64 -1.81 0.90 -6.12
N THR A 65 -1.95 0.16 -5.05
CA THR A 65 -3.12 -0.67 -4.77
C THR A 65 -3.54 -0.49 -3.32
N VAL A 66 -4.83 -0.39 -3.08
CA VAL A 66 -5.42 -0.42 -1.73
C VAL A 66 -6.15 -1.75 -1.56
N GLN A 67 -5.66 -2.57 -0.65
CA GLN A 67 -6.35 -3.78 -0.21
C GLN A 67 -7.16 -3.45 1.03
N LEU A 68 -8.47 -3.57 0.90
CA LEU A 68 -9.39 -3.34 2.02
C LEU A 68 -9.68 -4.67 2.72
N ALA A 69 -9.55 -4.68 4.05
CA ALA A 69 -10.07 -5.75 4.91
C ALA A 69 -11.55 -6.02 4.59
N PRO A 70 -12.11 -7.15 4.95
CA PRO A 70 -13.46 -7.52 4.54
C PRO A 70 -14.48 -6.42 4.83
N PHE A 71 -15.22 -6.00 3.81
CA PHE A 71 -16.30 -5.03 3.91
C PHE A 71 -17.64 -5.58 3.35
N ALA A 72 -17.74 -6.90 3.22
CA ALA A 72 -19.02 -7.59 3.13
C ALA A 72 -19.69 -7.61 4.51
N ASP A 73 -21.00 -7.74 4.56
CA ASP A 73 -21.83 -7.74 5.78
C ASP A 73 -21.37 -8.84 6.75
N TYR A 74 -20.88 -8.45 7.93
CA TYR A 74 -20.26 -9.33 8.91
C TYR A 74 -20.91 -9.24 10.28
N GLU A 75 -20.65 -10.21 11.13
CA GLU A 75 -21.13 -10.22 12.50
C GLU A 75 -20.38 -9.18 13.34
N ALA A 76 -21.12 -8.46 14.18
CA ALA A 76 -20.56 -7.44 15.04
C ALA A 76 -19.28 -7.94 15.75
N ASP A 77 -18.24 -7.11 15.70
CA ASP A 77 -16.92 -7.32 16.29
C ASP A 77 -15.94 -8.24 15.52
N SER A 78 -16.31 -8.78 14.34
CA SER A 78 -15.40 -9.62 13.55
C SER A 78 -15.56 -9.46 12.04
N GLU A 79 -14.74 -8.62 11.42
CA GLU A 79 -14.73 -8.39 9.95
C GLU A 79 -14.55 -9.69 9.14
N TYR A 80 -14.02 -10.75 9.76
CA TYR A 80 -13.79 -12.05 9.14
C TYR A 80 -14.92 -13.06 9.32
N GLU A 81 -15.96 -12.74 10.09
CA GLU A 81 -17.12 -13.61 10.30
C GLU A 81 -18.33 -13.13 9.49
N ILE A 82 -18.31 -13.44 8.20
CA ILE A 82 -19.26 -12.92 7.22
C ILE A 82 -20.67 -13.48 7.44
N LEU A 83 -21.66 -12.60 7.49
CA LEU A 83 -23.09 -12.91 7.49
C LEU A 83 -23.63 -13.05 6.06
N ASN A 84 -23.32 -12.09 5.20
CA ASN A 84 -23.79 -12.05 3.82
C ASN A 84 -22.67 -11.65 2.86
N TYR A 85 -22.19 -12.61 2.05
CA TYR A 85 -21.07 -12.40 1.13
C TYR A 85 -21.34 -11.38 0.01
N ASN A 86 -22.58 -11.15 -0.38
CA ASN A 86 -22.96 -10.31 -1.51
C ASN A 86 -23.68 -9.02 -1.09
N ALA A 87 -23.46 -8.58 0.14
CA ALA A 87 -23.96 -7.31 0.64
C ALA A 87 -22.80 -6.52 1.29
N PRO A 88 -22.69 -5.20 1.09
CA PRO A 88 -21.70 -4.39 1.78
C PRO A 88 -22.07 -4.20 3.26
N GLU A 89 -21.05 -4.03 4.09
CA GLU A 89 -21.18 -3.81 5.53
C GLU A 89 -21.98 -2.54 5.83
N THR A 90 -23.05 -2.69 6.58
CA THR A 90 -24.01 -1.61 6.83
C THR A 90 -23.49 -0.57 7.82
N SER A 91 -22.68 -0.98 8.81
CA SER A 91 -22.15 -0.09 9.83
C SER A 91 -21.20 0.96 9.27
N TYR A 92 -20.63 0.73 8.09
CA TYR A 92 -19.75 1.68 7.40
C TYR A 92 -20.49 2.79 6.64
N ALA A 93 -21.82 2.71 6.52
CA ALA A 93 -22.60 3.75 5.88
C ALA A 93 -23.06 4.83 6.86
N SER A 94 -23.37 6.01 6.35
CA SER A 94 -23.94 7.13 7.14
C SER A 94 -25.35 6.83 7.65
N ASN A 95 -26.11 6.02 6.91
CA ASN A 95 -27.43 5.51 7.31
C ASN A 95 -27.49 3.99 7.14
N PRO A 96 -27.12 3.21 8.17
CA PRO A 96 -27.10 1.74 8.10
C PRO A 96 -28.47 1.09 7.81
N SER A 97 -29.57 1.79 8.12
CA SER A 97 -30.93 1.27 7.92
C SER A 97 -31.47 1.44 6.49
N ASP A 98 -30.77 2.20 5.65
CA ASP A 98 -31.14 2.41 4.26
C ASP A 98 -30.19 1.71 3.32
N CYS A 99 -30.58 0.55 2.80
CA CYS A 99 -29.77 -0.26 1.88
C CYS A 99 -29.30 0.52 0.64
N LYS A 100 -30.06 1.51 0.18
CA LYS A 100 -29.66 2.33 -0.98
C LYS A 100 -28.47 3.21 -0.62
N THR A 101 -28.49 3.80 0.57
CA THR A 101 -27.36 4.60 1.08
C THR A 101 -26.12 3.71 1.26
N VAL A 102 -26.26 2.52 1.85
CA VAL A 102 -25.16 1.57 2.05
C VAL A 102 -24.48 1.22 0.71
N ILE A 103 -25.27 0.77 -0.27
CA ILE A 103 -24.78 0.40 -1.60
C ILE A 103 -24.11 1.59 -2.30
N LYS A 104 -24.77 2.75 -2.24
CA LYS A 104 -24.26 3.97 -2.87
C LYS A 104 -22.91 4.39 -2.31
N GLU A 105 -22.80 4.51 -0.98
CA GLU A 105 -21.58 4.97 -0.32
C GLU A 105 -20.42 3.99 -0.49
N CYS A 106 -20.68 2.68 -0.46
CA CYS A 106 -19.68 1.67 -0.78
C CYS A 106 -19.14 1.83 -2.22
N LYS A 107 -20.04 2.02 -3.21
CA LYS A 107 -19.63 2.28 -4.61
C LYS A 107 -18.87 3.60 -4.75
N GLU A 108 -19.26 4.66 -4.01
CA GLU A 108 -18.58 5.95 -4.00
C GLU A 108 -17.17 5.86 -3.41
N MET A 109 -16.95 5.05 -2.36
CA MET A 109 -15.63 4.76 -1.82
C MET A 109 -14.71 4.17 -2.89
N ILE A 110 -15.14 3.09 -3.56
CA ILE A 110 -14.35 2.44 -4.61
C ILE A 110 -14.10 3.41 -5.78
N GLN A 111 -15.11 4.18 -6.18
CA GLN A 111 -14.97 5.19 -7.24
C GLN A 111 -13.97 6.28 -6.85
N ALA A 112 -13.91 6.68 -5.58
CA ALA A 112 -12.95 7.68 -5.10
C ALA A 112 -11.52 7.14 -5.15
N LEU A 113 -11.29 5.90 -4.75
CA LEU A 113 -9.99 5.22 -4.86
C LEU A 113 -9.55 5.11 -6.33
N HIS A 114 -10.43 4.67 -7.24
CA HIS A 114 -10.14 4.63 -8.68
C HIS A 114 -9.84 6.02 -9.26
N SER A 115 -10.58 7.03 -8.83
CA SER A 115 -10.36 8.43 -9.28
C SER A 115 -9.03 8.98 -8.79
N ALA A 116 -8.50 8.43 -7.71
CA ALA A 116 -7.17 8.75 -7.19
C ALA A 116 -6.05 7.94 -7.88
N GLY A 117 -6.41 6.95 -8.69
CA GLY A 117 -5.48 6.11 -9.47
C GLY A 117 -5.11 4.79 -8.82
N PHE A 118 -5.79 4.38 -7.73
CA PHE A 118 -5.53 3.12 -7.04
C PHE A 118 -6.35 1.97 -7.63
N SER A 119 -5.73 0.79 -7.73
CA SER A 119 -6.46 -0.45 -7.83
C SER A 119 -7.06 -0.80 -6.46
N VAL A 120 -8.25 -1.40 -6.46
CA VAL A 120 -8.96 -1.79 -5.23
C VAL A 120 -9.08 -3.30 -5.16
N VAL A 121 -8.48 -3.89 -4.14
CA VAL A 121 -8.55 -5.32 -3.86
C VAL A 121 -9.36 -5.56 -2.60
N MET A 122 -10.33 -6.44 -2.67
CA MET A 122 -11.18 -6.82 -1.54
C MET A 122 -10.65 -8.08 -0.87
N GLU A 123 -10.40 -8.02 0.43
CA GLU A 123 -10.09 -9.22 1.20
C GLU A 123 -11.37 -9.98 1.55
N MET A 124 -11.37 -11.30 1.34
CA MET A 124 -12.56 -12.12 1.53
C MET A 124 -12.24 -13.47 2.18
N PRO A 125 -12.85 -13.75 3.35
CA PRO A 125 -12.67 -15.00 4.08
C PRO A 125 -13.63 -16.09 3.56
N TYR A 126 -13.40 -16.60 2.35
CA TYR A 126 -14.22 -17.68 1.80
C TYR A 126 -13.95 -19.07 2.41
N THR A 127 -13.13 -19.16 3.44
CA THR A 127 -12.82 -20.42 4.14
C THR A 127 -13.76 -20.74 5.28
N HIS A 128 -14.38 -19.73 5.86
CA HIS A 128 -15.24 -19.82 7.05
C HIS A 128 -16.28 -18.68 7.05
N ALA A 129 -17.24 -18.74 7.92
CA ALA A 129 -18.24 -17.69 8.12
C ALA A 129 -18.87 -17.74 9.52
N SER A 130 -19.67 -16.72 9.87
CA SER A 130 -20.52 -16.75 11.05
C SER A 130 -21.53 -17.91 11.05
N GLU A 131 -21.90 -18.40 12.22
CA GLU A 131 -23.03 -19.34 12.37
C GLU A 131 -24.35 -18.79 11.82
N GLU A 132 -24.52 -17.48 11.88
CA GLU A 132 -25.68 -16.77 11.40
C GLU A 132 -25.66 -16.48 9.89
N ASN A 133 -24.68 -17.04 9.16
CA ASN A 133 -24.51 -16.84 7.73
C ASN A 133 -25.77 -17.21 6.93
N SER A 134 -26.09 -16.42 5.92
CA SER A 134 -27.28 -16.58 5.09
C SER A 134 -27.32 -17.91 4.32
N LEU A 135 -26.17 -18.50 3.97
CA LEU A 135 -26.10 -19.81 3.32
C LEU A 135 -26.56 -20.92 4.26
N GLU A 136 -26.15 -20.87 5.54
CA GLU A 136 -26.58 -21.85 6.54
C GLU A 136 -28.10 -21.75 6.79
N LYS A 137 -28.65 -20.55 6.88
CA LYS A 137 -30.09 -20.32 7.02
C LYS A 137 -30.89 -20.82 5.83
N SER A 138 -30.29 -20.77 4.63
CA SER A 138 -30.95 -21.22 3.37
C SER A 138 -30.93 -22.73 3.22
N VAL A 139 -29.80 -23.38 3.47
CA VAL A 139 -29.61 -24.83 3.31
C VAL A 139 -28.76 -25.37 4.45
N PRO A 140 -29.33 -25.59 5.64
CA PRO A 140 -28.61 -25.99 6.84
C PRO A 140 -27.71 -27.22 6.64
N GLY A 141 -26.44 -27.14 7.10
CA GLY A 141 -25.45 -28.19 7.03
C GLY A 141 -24.89 -28.53 5.64
N PHE A 142 -25.40 -27.88 4.58
CA PHE A 142 -24.97 -28.22 3.22
C PHE A 142 -23.59 -27.64 2.86
N PHE A 143 -23.33 -26.40 3.22
CA PHE A 143 -22.11 -25.71 2.79
C PHE A 143 -20.95 -25.89 3.79
N TYR A 144 -21.25 -26.15 5.05
CA TYR A 144 -20.21 -26.32 6.07
C TYR A 144 -19.61 -27.72 6.10
N ARG A 145 -18.37 -27.80 6.54
CA ARG A 145 -17.66 -29.05 6.77
C ARG A 145 -18.02 -29.58 8.15
N ILE A 146 -18.52 -30.79 8.20
CA ILE A 146 -18.94 -31.46 9.42
C ILE A 146 -17.86 -32.46 9.84
N ASN A 147 -17.44 -32.44 11.10
CA ASN A 147 -16.53 -33.43 11.65
C ASN A 147 -17.25 -34.76 11.92
N ASN A 148 -16.48 -35.86 11.85
CA ASN A 148 -17.01 -37.22 12.05
C ASN A 148 -17.35 -37.56 13.52
N SER A 149 -17.04 -36.68 14.48
CA SER A 149 -17.10 -36.94 15.93
C SER A 149 -18.30 -36.33 16.63
N GLY A 150 -19.39 -36.03 15.93
CA GLY A 150 -20.59 -35.54 16.60
C GLY A 150 -21.42 -34.54 15.84
N GLY A 151 -21.22 -34.43 14.53
CA GLY A 151 -22.06 -33.57 13.67
C GLY A 151 -21.84 -32.06 13.85
N ARG A 152 -20.73 -31.65 14.47
CA ARG A 152 -20.37 -30.24 14.62
C ARG A 152 -19.53 -29.76 13.46
N TYR A 153 -19.63 -28.50 13.13
CA TYR A 153 -18.77 -27.85 12.15
C TYR A 153 -17.29 -27.90 12.58
N THR A 154 -16.38 -27.92 11.61
CA THR A 154 -14.94 -27.93 11.88
C THR A 154 -14.43 -26.53 12.17
N THR A 155 -13.36 -26.45 12.94
CA THR A 155 -12.71 -25.19 13.39
C THR A 155 -11.19 -25.27 13.17
N ASN A 156 -10.74 -26.01 12.15
CA ASN A 156 -9.29 -26.23 11.93
C ASN A 156 -8.54 -24.97 11.43
N THR A 157 -9.27 -23.97 10.94
CA THR A 157 -8.71 -22.69 10.54
C THR A 157 -8.43 -21.73 11.71
N GLY A 158 -8.86 -22.10 12.92
CA GLY A 158 -8.89 -21.21 14.09
C GLY A 158 -10.13 -20.31 14.13
N TYR A 159 -10.92 -20.28 13.06
CA TYR A 159 -12.27 -19.70 13.00
C TYR A 159 -13.31 -20.80 13.09
N ASP A 160 -14.50 -20.44 13.55
CA ASP A 160 -15.62 -21.37 13.59
C ASP A 160 -16.26 -21.55 12.20
N ASN A 161 -16.95 -22.66 12.00
CA ASN A 161 -17.82 -22.88 10.84
C ASN A 161 -17.11 -22.86 9.48
N GLU A 162 -16.17 -23.76 9.29
CA GLU A 162 -15.46 -23.91 8.03
C GLU A 162 -16.38 -24.35 6.89
N PHE A 163 -16.28 -23.70 5.76
CA PHE A 163 -16.93 -24.14 4.54
C PHE A 163 -16.27 -25.42 3.95
N ALA A 164 -17.11 -26.29 3.39
CA ALA A 164 -16.67 -27.43 2.60
C ALA A 164 -16.27 -26.95 1.18
N THR A 165 -15.16 -26.23 1.09
CA THR A 165 -14.66 -25.55 -0.11
C THR A 165 -14.36 -26.52 -1.27
N GLU A 166 -14.17 -27.82 -0.98
CA GLU A 166 -14.07 -28.90 -1.97
C GLU A 166 -15.37 -29.20 -2.69
N ARG A 167 -16.53 -28.77 -2.18
CA ARG A 167 -17.83 -29.00 -2.81
C ARG A 167 -18.03 -28.11 -4.03
N LYS A 168 -18.47 -28.71 -5.13
CA LYS A 168 -18.67 -28.00 -6.41
C LYS A 168 -19.62 -26.81 -6.28
N MET A 169 -20.74 -26.96 -5.57
CA MET A 169 -21.73 -25.89 -5.42
C MET A 169 -21.19 -24.71 -4.63
N TYR A 170 -20.38 -24.97 -3.59
CA TYR A 170 -19.73 -23.89 -2.84
C TYR A 170 -18.74 -23.12 -3.72
N ARG A 171 -17.93 -23.82 -4.53
CA ARG A 171 -17.00 -23.15 -5.46
C ARG A 171 -17.72 -22.29 -6.49
N ILE A 172 -18.84 -22.77 -7.03
CA ILE A 172 -19.69 -21.97 -7.93
C ILE A 172 -20.21 -20.72 -7.21
N TYR A 173 -20.69 -20.87 -5.98
CA TYR A 173 -21.16 -19.73 -5.19
C TYR A 173 -20.05 -18.71 -4.98
N MET A 174 -18.86 -19.14 -4.54
CA MET A 174 -17.71 -18.28 -4.29
C MET A 174 -17.28 -17.52 -5.55
N VAL A 175 -17.14 -18.21 -6.69
CA VAL A 175 -16.78 -17.57 -7.97
C VAL A 175 -17.85 -16.55 -8.38
N ASN A 176 -19.13 -16.89 -8.25
CA ASN A 176 -20.21 -15.96 -8.58
C ASN A 176 -20.26 -14.75 -7.64
N SER A 177 -19.90 -14.94 -6.37
CA SER A 177 -19.76 -13.83 -5.41
C SER A 177 -18.64 -12.88 -5.83
N MET A 178 -17.47 -13.41 -6.21
CA MET A 178 -16.38 -12.60 -6.74
C MET A 178 -16.76 -11.85 -8.01
N LYS A 179 -17.40 -12.53 -8.97
CA LYS A 179 -17.92 -11.89 -10.19
C LYS A 179 -18.87 -10.74 -9.86
N TYR A 180 -19.82 -10.96 -8.94
CA TYR A 180 -20.74 -9.92 -8.49
C TYR A 180 -20.03 -8.68 -7.95
N TRP A 181 -19.02 -8.83 -7.11
CA TRP A 181 -18.26 -7.71 -6.58
C TRP A 181 -17.44 -6.98 -7.67
N ALA A 182 -16.89 -7.74 -8.62
CA ALA A 182 -16.16 -7.17 -9.75
C ALA A 182 -17.10 -6.38 -10.69
N GLU A 183 -18.25 -6.94 -11.04
CA GLU A 183 -19.20 -6.32 -11.97
C GLU A 183 -19.96 -5.14 -11.34
N GLU A 184 -20.49 -5.32 -10.14
CA GLU A 184 -21.37 -4.33 -9.51
C GLU A 184 -20.64 -3.24 -8.74
N TYR A 185 -19.50 -3.57 -8.13
CA TYR A 185 -18.73 -2.63 -7.32
C TYR A 185 -17.39 -2.25 -7.96
N HIS A 186 -17.01 -2.92 -9.03
CA HIS A 186 -15.75 -2.68 -9.75
C HIS A 186 -14.50 -2.88 -8.90
N VAL A 187 -14.48 -3.85 -7.98
CA VAL A 187 -13.22 -4.25 -7.35
C VAL A 187 -12.30 -4.88 -8.38
N ASP A 188 -11.00 -4.61 -8.31
CA ASP A 188 -10.01 -5.01 -9.31
C ASP A 188 -9.33 -6.36 -8.99
N GLY A 189 -9.72 -6.95 -7.86
CA GLY A 189 -9.20 -8.25 -7.45
C GLY A 189 -9.60 -8.64 -6.05
N PHE A 190 -9.13 -9.82 -5.63
CA PHE A 190 -9.47 -10.42 -4.35
C PHE A 190 -8.23 -10.92 -3.63
N SER A 191 -8.18 -10.67 -2.31
CA SER A 191 -7.26 -11.33 -1.38
C SER A 191 -8.03 -12.39 -0.62
N LEU A 192 -7.62 -13.65 -0.76
CA LEU A 192 -8.27 -14.77 -0.09
C LEU A 192 -7.62 -15.01 1.27
N ASP A 193 -8.41 -14.89 2.33
CA ASP A 193 -7.97 -15.23 3.67
C ASP A 193 -7.77 -16.73 3.82
N LEU A 194 -6.67 -17.15 4.49
CA LEU A 194 -6.32 -18.55 4.71
C LEU A 194 -6.29 -19.37 3.40
N ILE A 195 -5.62 -18.85 2.37
CA ILE A 195 -5.62 -19.43 1.02
C ILE A 195 -5.21 -20.91 1.01
N ASP A 196 -4.30 -21.36 1.87
CA ASP A 196 -3.91 -22.76 2.02
C ASP A 196 -5.00 -23.62 2.65
N CYS A 197 -5.96 -23.02 3.34
CA CYS A 197 -7.08 -23.70 3.97
C CYS A 197 -8.31 -23.79 3.06
N VAL A 198 -8.32 -23.11 1.94
CA VAL A 198 -9.45 -23.10 1.00
C VAL A 198 -9.79 -24.50 0.50
N ASN A 199 -8.84 -25.43 0.54
CA ASN A 199 -9.12 -26.84 0.33
C ASN A 199 -8.37 -27.69 1.37
N MET A 200 -8.92 -27.77 2.57
CA MET A 200 -8.32 -28.49 3.71
C MET A 200 -7.93 -29.94 3.40
N LYS A 201 -8.65 -30.63 2.51
CA LYS A 201 -8.33 -32.00 2.08
C LYS A 201 -6.95 -32.07 1.39
N TYR A 202 -6.49 -30.97 0.82
CA TYR A 202 -5.30 -30.92 0.00
C TYR A 202 -4.28 -29.88 0.50
N ARG A 203 -4.42 -29.42 1.74
CA ARG A 203 -3.52 -28.42 2.36
C ARG A 203 -2.05 -28.77 2.12
N GLY A 204 -1.29 -27.79 1.63
CA GLY A 204 0.13 -27.96 1.34
C GLY A 204 0.46 -28.86 0.15
N THR A 205 -0.49 -29.15 -0.75
CA THR A 205 -0.29 -29.99 -1.93
C THR A 205 -0.45 -29.21 -3.22
N SER A 206 0.04 -29.79 -4.34
CA SER A 206 -0.18 -29.25 -5.70
C SER A 206 -1.67 -29.10 -6.09
N GLN A 207 -2.57 -29.71 -5.34
CA GLN A 207 -4.01 -29.61 -5.57
C GLN A 207 -4.58 -28.24 -5.15
N VAL A 208 -3.98 -27.57 -4.18
CA VAL A 208 -4.36 -26.18 -3.79
C VAL A 208 -4.09 -25.26 -4.97
N ASN A 209 -2.91 -25.36 -5.57
CA ASN A 209 -2.55 -24.54 -6.72
C ASN A 209 -3.51 -24.79 -7.91
N LYS A 210 -3.81 -26.05 -8.20
CA LYS A 210 -4.77 -26.38 -9.27
C LYS A 210 -6.16 -25.80 -8.99
N TRP A 211 -6.63 -25.86 -7.76
CA TRP A 211 -7.91 -25.29 -7.37
C TRP A 211 -7.92 -23.75 -7.53
N LEU A 212 -6.84 -23.09 -7.15
CA LEU A 212 -6.67 -21.65 -7.33
C LEU A 212 -6.62 -21.28 -8.83
N ASP A 213 -5.92 -22.08 -9.64
CA ASP A 213 -5.87 -21.89 -11.10
C ASP A 213 -7.24 -22.06 -11.75
N ASP A 214 -8.05 -23.03 -11.30
CA ASP A 214 -9.42 -23.22 -11.78
C ASP A 214 -10.31 -22.00 -11.46
N ILE A 215 -10.13 -21.37 -10.29
CA ILE A 215 -10.84 -20.14 -9.92
C ILE A 215 -10.38 -18.96 -10.76
N LYS A 216 -9.07 -18.76 -10.86
CA LYS A 216 -8.48 -17.69 -11.70
C LYS A 216 -8.99 -17.80 -13.13
N LYS A 217 -9.03 -19.02 -13.69
CA LYS A 217 -9.55 -19.27 -15.02
C LYS A 217 -11.03 -18.91 -15.14
N SER A 218 -11.85 -19.30 -14.16
CA SER A 218 -13.28 -19.00 -14.16
C SER A 218 -13.58 -17.50 -14.04
N LEU A 219 -12.74 -16.75 -13.30
CA LEU A 219 -12.84 -15.30 -13.22
C LEU A 219 -12.33 -14.63 -14.50
N ALA A 220 -11.26 -15.13 -15.09
CA ALA A 220 -10.71 -14.62 -16.34
C ALA A 220 -11.66 -14.79 -17.55
N GLU A 221 -12.64 -15.68 -17.47
CA GLU A 221 -13.74 -15.77 -18.47
C GLU A 221 -14.61 -14.51 -18.47
N GLU A 222 -14.72 -13.81 -17.34
CA GLU A 222 -15.42 -12.52 -17.21
C GLU A 222 -14.47 -11.34 -17.42
N ASP A 223 -13.35 -11.34 -16.70
CA ASP A 223 -12.32 -10.30 -16.77
C ASP A 223 -10.94 -10.88 -16.44
N GLU A 224 -10.09 -10.96 -17.47
CA GLU A 224 -8.73 -11.50 -17.35
C GLU A 224 -7.77 -10.65 -16.54
N ASN A 225 -8.15 -9.39 -16.25
CA ASN A 225 -7.30 -8.45 -15.51
C ASN A 225 -7.52 -8.49 -13.99
N LEU A 226 -8.50 -9.25 -13.50
CA LEU A 226 -8.73 -9.42 -12.08
C LEU A 226 -7.58 -10.18 -11.42
N VAL A 227 -7.02 -9.62 -10.36
CA VAL A 227 -5.96 -10.29 -9.61
C VAL A 227 -6.53 -11.10 -8.45
N ILE A 228 -5.85 -12.22 -8.13
CA ILE A 228 -6.11 -13.01 -6.95
C ILE A 228 -4.79 -13.32 -6.27
N TRP A 229 -4.73 -13.01 -5.00
CA TRP A 229 -3.69 -13.46 -4.08
C TRP A 229 -4.30 -13.86 -2.74
N GLY A 230 -3.53 -14.08 -1.71
CA GLY A 230 -4.04 -14.39 -0.39
C GLY A 230 -2.93 -14.51 0.64
N ASP A 231 -3.34 -14.66 1.86
CA ASP A 231 -2.46 -14.91 3.00
C ASP A 231 -2.90 -16.16 3.78
N ASN A 232 -2.16 -16.49 4.83
CA ASN A 232 -2.41 -17.67 5.67
C ASN A 232 -2.43 -17.32 7.16
N TYR A 233 -2.74 -16.07 7.51
CA TYR A 233 -2.84 -15.68 8.92
C TYR A 233 -4.05 -16.35 9.58
N THR A 234 -3.78 -17.16 10.60
CA THR A 234 -4.81 -17.72 11.46
C THR A 234 -5.47 -16.62 12.31
N LYS A 235 -6.64 -16.91 12.91
CA LYS A 235 -7.32 -15.99 13.84
C LYS A 235 -6.39 -15.54 14.96
N GLU A 236 -5.62 -16.47 15.55
CA GLU A 236 -4.68 -16.17 16.62
C GLU A 236 -3.54 -15.27 16.16
N GLU A 237 -2.96 -15.53 14.99
CA GLU A 237 -1.89 -14.68 14.42
C GLU A 237 -2.39 -13.28 14.11
N ARG A 238 -3.62 -13.13 13.60
CA ARG A 238 -4.23 -11.80 13.37
C ARG A 238 -4.45 -11.03 14.68
N GLN A 239 -4.99 -11.71 15.69
CA GLN A 239 -5.27 -11.09 17.00
C GLN A 239 -3.98 -10.73 17.76
N ASN A 240 -2.91 -11.49 17.57
CA ASN A 240 -1.62 -11.28 18.22
C ASN A 240 -0.60 -10.60 17.29
N LYS A 241 -1.04 -10.06 16.17
CA LYS A 241 -0.15 -9.40 15.21
C LYS A 241 0.58 -8.24 15.89
N THR A 242 1.89 -8.26 15.76
CA THR A 242 2.78 -7.22 16.25
C THR A 242 3.33 -6.46 15.04
N SER A 243 3.42 -5.15 15.12
CA SER A 243 4.08 -4.39 14.07
C SER A 243 5.59 -4.70 14.04
N VAL A 244 6.21 -4.59 12.87
CA VAL A 244 7.68 -4.78 12.75
C VAL A 244 8.43 -3.77 13.62
N TYR A 245 7.88 -2.57 13.79
CA TYR A 245 8.47 -1.57 14.67
C TYR A 245 8.41 -1.99 16.14
N ASP A 246 7.27 -2.53 16.61
CA ASP A 246 7.14 -3.06 17.97
C ASP A 246 8.12 -4.21 18.26
N GLU A 247 8.35 -5.08 17.30
CA GLU A 247 9.34 -6.17 17.43
C GLU A 247 10.76 -5.60 17.63
N ILE A 248 11.11 -4.57 16.86
CA ILE A 248 12.42 -3.90 16.97
C ILE A 248 12.53 -3.16 18.31
N ILE A 249 11.50 -2.44 18.75
CA ILE A 249 11.46 -1.78 20.07
C ILE A 249 11.70 -2.80 21.17
N GLY A 250 11.03 -3.97 21.13
CA GLY A 250 11.23 -5.04 22.11
C GLY A 250 12.66 -5.56 22.19
N THR A 251 13.40 -5.55 21.08
CA THR A 251 14.81 -5.98 21.05
C THR A 251 15.80 -4.86 21.40
N THR A 252 15.44 -3.62 21.19
CA THR A 252 16.31 -2.46 21.45
C THR A 252 16.16 -1.89 22.86
N GLY A 253 15.23 -2.42 23.66
CA GLY A 253 14.98 -1.98 25.04
C GLY A 253 14.25 -0.63 25.13
N GLY A 254 13.52 -0.25 24.08
CA GLY A 254 12.66 0.94 24.05
C GLY A 254 11.31 0.71 24.73
N THR A 255 10.57 1.78 24.93
CA THR A 255 9.17 1.76 25.37
C THR A 255 8.27 1.80 24.14
N TYR A 256 7.22 0.99 24.12
CA TYR A 256 6.22 1.03 23.04
C TYR A 256 5.54 2.40 23.00
N GLY A 257 5.39 2.95 21.80
CA GLY A 257 4.84 4.27 21.56
C GLY A 257 5.86 5.42 21.67
N ASP A 258 6.99 5.21 22.33
CA ASP A 258 8.06 6.21 22.37
C ASP A 258 8.97 6.07 21.15
N ARG A 259 9.34 7.19 20.55
CA ARG A 259 10.35 7.20 19.48
C ARG A 259 11.72 6.77 19.99
N ASN A 260 12.28 5.74 19.39
CA ASN A 260 13.61 5.21 19.68
C ASN A 260 14.50 5.31 18.43
N GLU A 261 15.52 6.15 18.45
CA GLU A 261 16.37 6.42 17.28
C GLU A 261 17.11 5.18 16.76
N LYS A 262 17.54 4.28 17.65
CA LYS A 262 18.16 3.02 17.24
C LYS A 262 17.13 2.11 16.53
N ALA A 263 15.91 2.03 17.07
CA ALA A 263 14.83 1.27 16.46
C ALA A 263 14.44 1.86 15.10
N VAL A 264 14.31 3.18 14.98
CA VAL A 264 14.01 3.86 13.71
C VAL A 264 15.09 3.55 12.66
N LYS A 265 16.35 3.55 13.05
CA LYS A 265 17.46 3.24 12.13
C LYS A 265 17.38 1.80 11.62
N ILE A 266 17.18 0.83 12.52
CA ILE A 266 16.99 -0.59 12.14
C ILE A 266 15.73 -0.75 11.29
N TYR A 267 14.67 0.00 11.61
CA TYR A 267 13.42 -0.05 10.87
C TYR A 267 13.59 0.45 9.43
N LYS A 268 14.25 1.59 9.23
CA LYS A 268 14.60 2.10 7.88
C LYS A 268 15.47 1.12 7.11
N GLN A 269 16.45 0.49 7.77
CA GLN A 269 17.30 -0.54 7.16
C GLN A 269 16.46 -1.72 6.63
N LYS A 270 15.56 -2.27 7.47
CA LYS A 270 14.65 -3.37 7.06
C LYS A 270 13.70 -2.95 5.95
N ALA A 271 13.15 -1.72 6.05
CA ALA A 271 12.30 -1.17 4.99
C ALA A 271 13.04 -1.08 3.65
N ALA A 272 14.24 -0.49 3.62
CA ALA A 272 15.00 -0.39 2.38
C ALA A 272 15.30 -1.76 1.75
N MET A 273 15.67 -2.76 2.57
CA MET A 273 15.87 -4.13 2.08
C MET A 273 14.60 -4.74 1.50
N LYS A 274 13.46 -4.61 2.23
CA LYS A 274 12.14 -5.09 1.78
C LYS A 274 11.74 -4.44 0.45
N TYR A 275 11.84 -3.10 0.38
CA TYR A 275 11.35 -2.34 -0.78
C TYR A 275 12.29 -2.37 -1.98
N ALA A 276 13.53 -2.78 -1.82
CA ALA A 276 14.45 -3.08 -2.92
C ALA A 276 14.27 -4.51 -3.49
N THR A 277 13.49 -5.36 -2.82
CA THR A 277 13.21 -6.72 -3.30
C THR A 277 12.22 -6.70 -4.47
N PRO A 278 12.48 -7.44 -5.56
CA PRO A 278 11.58 -7.59 -6.68
C PRO A 278 10.22 -8.23 -6.32
N GLY A 279 9.19 -7.93 -7.11
CA GLY A 279 7.83 -8.46 -6.96
C GLY A 279 6.84 -7.47 -6.35
N THR A 280 5.59 -7.89 -6.22
CA THR A 280 4.55 -7.12 -5.54
C THR A 280 4.79 -7.12 -4.03
N LEU A 281 4.81 -5.94 -3.42
CA LEU A 281 5.01 -5.79 -1.99
C LEU A 281 3.70 -5.46 -1.27
N PHE A 282 3.58 -5.99 -0.06
CA PHE A 282 2.47 -5.72 0.84
C PHE A 282 2.98 -4.94 2.05
N MET A 283 2.29 -3.87 2.39
CA MET A 283 2.51 -3.10 3.61
C MET A 283 1.19 -2.96 4.39
N ASP A 284 1.27 -3.08 5.69
CA ASP A 284 0.13 -2.79 6.55
C ASP A 284 0.01 -1.28 6.77
N GLY A 285 -1.22 -0.79 6.83
CA GLY A 285 -1.47 0.62 7.10
C GLY A 285 -0.81 1.08 8.39
N GLY A 286 -0.05 2.18 8.31
CA GLY A 286 0.73 2.69 9.43
C GLY A 286 2.15 2.13 9.54
N GLU A 287 2.54 1.16 8.73
CA GLU A 287 3.93 0.66 8.68
C GLU A 287 4.88 1.84 8.46
N GLU A 288 4.57 2.74 7.56
CA GLU A 288 5.38 3.91 7.23
C GLU A 288 5.41 4.99 8.31
N MET A 289 4.53 4.90 9.30
CA MET A 289 4.42 5.82 10.43
C MET A 289 4.97 5.23 11.73
N CYS A 290 5.59 4.04 11.69
CA CYS A 290 5.99 3.29 12.88
C CYS A 290 4.84 3.00 13.84
N ASN A 291 3.62 2.81 13.33
CA ASN A 291 2.42 2.62 14.16
C ASN A 291 2.60 1.45 15.14
N SER A 292 2.35 1.68 16.41
CA SER A 292 2.51 0.68 17.48
C SER A 292 1.16 0.06 17.83
N VAL A 293 1.01 -1.23 17.52
CA VAL A 293 -0.19 -2.01 17.87
C VAL A 293 -0.22 -2.32 19.37
N LYS A 294 0.95 -2.43 20.02
CA LYS A 294 1.03 -2.76 21.45
C LYS A 294 0.65 -1.59 22.35
N GLU A 295 0.91 -0.35 21.93
CA GLU A 295 0.52 0.83 22.72
C GLU A 295 -0.99 1.00 22.71
N THR A 296 -1.60 0.93 21.54
CA THR A 296 -3.01 1.27 21.35
C THR A 296 -3.94 0.10 21.62
N GLY A 297 -3.44 -1.13 21.48
CA GLY A 297 -4.26 -2.34 21.47
C GLY A 297 -5.28 -2.37 20.31
N SER A 298 -5.06 -1.51 19.31
CA SER A 298 -5.92 -1.32 18.15
C SER A 298 -5.09 -1.34 16.88
N SER A 299 -5.68 -1.75 15.78
CA SER A 299 -5.09 -1.67 14.44
C SER A 299 -5.36 -0.33 13.74
N CYS A 300 -6.07 0.60 14.39
CA CYS A 300 -6.37 1.92 13.84
C CYS A 300 -5.09 2.70 13.52
N LEU A 301 -5.10 3.42 12.39
CA LEU A 301 -4.04 4.36 12.08
C LEU A 301 -4.04 5.51 13.08
N GLU A 302 -2.92 5.77 13.71
CA GLU A 302 -2.68 6.97 14.48
C GLU A 302 -2.09 8.05 13.58
N TRP A 303 -2.92 8.90 13.03
CA TRP A 303 -2.51 9.91 12.04
C TRP A 303 -1.48 10.92 12.60
N LYS A 304 -1.46 11.12 13.90
CA LYS A 304 -0.43 11.92 14.57
C LYS A 304 0.97 11.37 14.33
N ASP A 305 1.12 10.04 14.22
CA ASP A 305 2.40 9.40 14.00
C ASP A 305 3.03 9.79 12.65
N SER A 306 2.23 10.20 11.68
CA SER A 306 2.75 10.75 10.42
C SER A 306 3.57 12.02 10.61
N ALA A 307 3.31 12.78 11.68
CA ALA A 307 4.10 13.94 12.08
C ALA A 307 5.29 13.54 12.95
N ASP A 308 5.08 12.69 13.94
CA ASP A 308 6.10 12.28 14.90
C ASP A 308 7.22 11.45 14.22
N TYR A 309 6.88 10.72 13.13
CA TYR A 309 7.80 9.94 12.29
C TYR A 309 7.90 10.47 10.86
N ALA A 310 7.79 11.78 10.65
CA ALA A 310 7.79 12.39 9.33
C ALA A 310 9.02 12.02 8.47
N ASP A 311 10.17 11.80 9.09
CA ASP A 311 11.39 11.34 8.40
C ASP A 311 11.28 9.88 7.93
N VAL A 312 10.56 9.02 8.65
CA VAL A 312 10.29 7.64 8.23
C VAL A 312 9.29 7.63 7.09
N VAL A 313 8.20 8.41 7.20
CA VAL A 313 7.22 8.58 6.10
C VAL A 313 7.93 9.08 4.84
N SER A 314 8.81 10.07 4.96
CA SER A 314 9.61 10.59 3.83
C SER A 314 10.52 9.51 3.22
N TYR A 315 11.12 8.68 4.08
CA TYR A 315 11.95 7.55 3.66
C TYR A 315 11.16 6.53 2.84
N TYR A 316 9.98 6.13 3.31
CA TYR A 316 9.08 5.22 2.59
C TYR A 316 8.62 5.81 1.25
N ARG A 317 8.26 7.11 1.20
CA ARG A 317 7.95 7.80 -0.07
C ARG A 317 9.10 7.68 -1.07
N GLY A 318 10.32 7.88 -0.59
CA GLY A 318 11.53 7.72 -1.43
C GLY A 318 11.71 6.29 -1.95
N LEU A 319 11.47 5.29 -1.11
CA LEU A 319 11.51 3.89 -1.54
C LEU A 319 10.44 3.57 -2.60
N MET A 320 9.22 4.14 -2.47
CA MET A 320 8.18 4.02 -3.50
C MET A 320 8.60 4.66 -4.82
N GLN A 321 9.30 5.80 -4.77
CA GLN A 321 9.83 6.45 -5.97
C GLN A 321 10.86 5.57 -6.67
N ILE A 322 11.76 4.94 -5.92
CA ILE A 322 12.75 4.00 -6.46
C ILE A 322 12.06 2.82 -7.15
N ARG A 323 11.07 2.22 -6.49
CA ARG A 323 10.30 1.12 -7.08
C ARG A 323 9.59 1.49 -8.38
N LYS A 324 9.02 2.69 -8.43
CA LYS A 324 8.35 3.20 -9.63
C LYS A 324 9.32 3.49 -10.77
N ALA A 325 10.55 3.90 -10.45
CA ALA A 325 11.55 4.30 -11.43
C ALA A 325 12.33 3.13 -12.04
N PHE A 326 12.32 1.95 -11.41
CA PHE A 326 13.17 0.82 -11.80
C PHE A 326 12.34 -0.44 -12.05
N SER A 327 12.11 -0.76 -13.33
CA SER A 327 11.17 -1.82 -13.75
C SER A 327 11.56 -3.24 -13.31
N PRO A 328 12.84 -3.62 -13.12
CA PRO A 328 13.19 -4.95 -12.59
C PRO A 328 12.61 -5.25 -11.21
N LEU A 329 12.18 -4.23 -10.46
CA LEU A 329 11.47 -4.42 -9.19
C LEU A 329 10.02 -4.91 -9.37
N ALA A 330 9.49 -4.91 -10.59
CA ALA A 330 8.18 -5.51 -10.89
C ALA A 330 8.25 -7.04 -11.03
N ASP A 331 9.40 -7.57 -11.44
CA ASP A 331 9.57 -8.98 -11.74
C ASP A 331 9.72 -9.80 -10.44
N SER A 332 9.09 -10.97 -10.38
CA SER A 332 9.30 -11.89 -9.27
C SER A 332 10.63 -12.63 -9.47
N GLN A 333 11.66 -12.16 -8.79
CA GLN A 333 12.99 -12.77 -8.76
C GLN A 333 13.37 -13.12 -7.33
N GLU A 334 13.89 -14.33 -7.12
CA GLU A 334 14.42 -14.73 -5.81
C GLU A 334 15.77 -14.07 -5.56
N ILE A 335 15.91 -13.40 -4.42
CA ILE A 335 17.16 -12.84 -3.93
C ILE A 335 17.81 -13.88 -3.02
N THR A 336 18.94 -14.43 -3.46
CA THR A 336 19.67 -15.50 -2.74
C THR A 336 20.73 -14.97 -1.79
N ASP A 337 21.21 -13.76 -2.00
CA ASP A 337 22.19 -13.10 -1.13
C ASP A 337 21.54 -11.86 -0.48
N SER A 338 21.36 -11.91 0.83
CA SER A 338 20.76 -10.84 1.61
C SER A 338 21.75 -9.74 2.03
N GLU A 339 23.06 -9.93 1.82
CA GLU A 339 24.08 -8.92 2.12
C GLU A 339 24.31 -8.00 0.93
N ALA A 340 24.39 -8.56 -0.29
CA ALA A 340 24.64 -7.77 -1.49
C ALA A 340 24.05 -8.43 -2.74
N TYR A 341 23.32 -7.66 -3.54
CA TYR A 341 22.85 -8.11 -4.85
C TYR A 341 22.75 -6.96 -5.84
N VAL A 342 22.66 -7.33 -7.11
CA VAL A 342 22.55 -6.39 -8.23
C VAL A 342 21.37 -6.78 -9.11
N LEU A 343 20.59 -5.79 -9.51
CA LEU A 343 19.53 -5.91 -10.48
C LEU A 343 19.91 -5.12 -11.74
N THR A 344 19.59 -5.68 -12.91
CA THR A 344 19.90 -5.05 -14.21
C THR A 344 18.63 -4.50 -14.84
N GLY A 345 18.69 -3.24 -15.26
CA GLY A 345 17.61 -2.55 -15.96
C GLY A 345 17.30 -3.23 -17.31
N THR A 346 16.02 -3.18 -17.69
CA THR A 346 15.52 -3.83 -18.90
C THR A 346 15.03 -2.83 -19.96
N LYS A 347 14.90 -1.55 -19.60
CA LYS A 347 14.40 -0.48 -20.45
C LYS A 347 15.47 0.60 -20.69
N ALA A 348 15.42 1.23 -21.85
CA ALA A 348 16.40 2.24 -22.22
C ALA A 348 16.24 3.59 -21.48
N ASP A 349 15.09 3.79 -20.83
CA ASP A 349 14.73 5.03 -20.12
C ASP A 349 14.77 4.87 -18.59
N GLU A 350 15.43 3.81 -18.10
CA GLU A 350 15.65 3.56 -16.68
C GLU A 350 17.15 3.35 -16.38
N TRP A 351 17.49 3.19 -15.10
CA TRP A 351 18.87 2.89 -14.69
C TRP A 351 19.33 1.52 -15.23
N ASP A 352 20.57 1.44 -15.70
CA ASP A 352 21.12 0.18 -16.21
C ASP A 352 21.35 -0.84 -15.10
N THR A 353 21.78 -0.37 -13.93
CA THR A 353 22.15 -1.26 -12.82
C THR A 353 21.81 -0.63 -11.50
N MET A 354 21.16 -1.40 -10.62
CA MET A 354 20.92 -1.06 -9.23
C MET A 354 21.59 -2.08 -8.32
N ALA A 355 22.44 -1.63 -7.41
CA ALA A 355 23.07 -2.45 -6.38
C ALA A 355 22.44 -2.17 -5.02
N VAL A 356 22.20 -3.24 -4.26
CA VAL A 356 21.66 -3.18 -2.91
C VAL A 356 22.68 -3.81 -1.96
N LEU A 357 23.11 -3.04 -0.94
CA LEU A 357 24.10 -3.46 0.04
C LEU A 357 23.49 -3.33 1.43
N ASN A 358 23.44 -4.42 2.18
CA ASN A 358 22.78 -4.50 3.45
C ASN A 358 23.74 -4.81 4.59
N ASN A 359 23.80 -3.94 5.58
CA ASN A 359 24.53 -4.16 6.82
C ASN A 359 23.56 -4.13 8.01
N ASP A 360 23.26 -5.29 8.55
CA ASP A 360 22.39 -5.51 9.72
C ASP A 360 23.16 -5.51 11.07
N SER A 361 24.49 -5.34 11.02
CA SER A 361 25.34 -5.32 12.21
C SER A 361 25.38 -3.92 12.86
N ASP A 362 25.86 -3.86 14.09
CA ASP A 362 25.98 -2.65 14.89
C ASP A 362 27.26 -1.82 14.59
N VAL A 363 28.07 -2.27 13.65
CA VAL A 363 29.29 -1.61 13.22
C VAL A 363 29.29 -1.40 11.69
N ALA A 364 30.03 -0.42 11.22
CA ALA A 364 30.21 -0.23 9.78
C ALA A 364 30.97 -1.42 9.18
N LYS A 365 30.61 -1.82 7.96
CA LYS A 365 31.16 -2.98 7.26
C LYS A 365 31.50 -2.61 5.82
N GLU A 366 32.65 -3.09 5.36
CA GLU A 366 32.99 -3.05 3.92
C GLU A 366 32.25 -4.19 3.20
N ILE A 367 31.42 -3.84 2.22
CA ILE A 367 30.65 -4.78 1.42
C ILE A 367 31.07 -4.62 -0.06
N THR A 368 31.30 -5.74 -0.72
CA THR A 368 31.68 -5.74 -2.14
C THR A 368 30.42 -5.82 -3.01
N ILE A 369 30.29 -4.90 -3.96
CA ILE A 369 29.23 -4.95 -4.98
C ILE A 369 29.47 -6.16 -5.88
N PRO A 370 28.54 -7.11 -6.00
CA PRO A 370 28.70 -8.27 -6.88
C PRO A 370 28.56 -7.84 -8.35
N VAL A 371 29.69 -7.57 -8.99
CA VAL A 371 29.74 -7.12 -10.38
C VAL A 371 29.71 -8.32 -11.30
N GLN A 372 28.68 -8.47 -12.13
CA GLN A 372 28.61 -9.57 -13.08
C GLN A 372 29.16 -9.25 -14.47
N THR A 373 29.15 -7.99 -14.97
CA THR A 373 29.45 -7.71 -16.38
C THR A 373 30.06 -6.34 -16.71
N ARG A 374 29.96 -5.34 -15.86
CA ARG A 374 30.60 -4.04 -16.01
C ARG A 374 31.29 -3.67 -14.69
N ALA A 375 32.57 -3.38 -14.72
CA ALA A 375 33.20 -2.64 -13.64
C ALA A 375 32.62 -1.22 -13.68
N ALA A 376 31.46 -1.01 -13.09
CA ALA A 376 30.98 0.34 -12.84
C ALA A 376 31.99 0.98 -11.89
N ALA A 377 32.76 1.93 -12.41
CA ALA A 377 33.78 2.60 -11.62
C ALA A 377 33.15 3.52 -10.57
N ASP A 378 31.95 4.05 -10.85
CA ASP A 378 31.27 5.05 -10.04
C ASP A 378 29.79 4.74 -9.87
N TRP A 379 29.31 4.97 -8.66
CA TRP A 379 27.93 4.74 -8.24
C TRP A 379 27.32 5.99 -7.61
N VAL A 380 26.05 6.19 -7.83
CA VAL A 380 25.25 7.21 -7.15
C VAL A 380 24.41 6.55 -6.06
N VAL A 381 24.54 7.05 -4.84
CA VAL A 381 23.72 6.60 -3.70
C VAL A 381 22.33 7.23 -3.82
N ILE A 382 21.28 6.41 -3.83
CA ILE A 382 19.88 6.84 -3.88
C ILE A 382 19.09 6.45 -2.65
N ALA A 383 19.62 5.57 -1.80
CA ALA A 383 19.14 5.34 -0.44
C ALA A 383 20.30 5.04 0.50
N ASN A 384 20.21 5.54 1.72
CA ASN A 384 21.14 5.30 2.82
C ASN A 384 20.36 5.15 4.13
N GLY A 385 21.00 5.19 5.28
CA GLY A 385 20.34 5.07 6.59
C GLY A 385 19.41 6.25 6.96
N GLU A 386 19.49 7.37 6.25
CA GLU A 386 18.77 8.61 6.58
C GLU A 386 17.67 8.94 5.57
N SER A 387 17.98 8.81 4.29
CA SER A 387 17.14 9.26 3.18
C SER A 387 17.07 8.21 2.07
N ALA A 388 15.98 8.23 1.31
CA ALA A 388 15.78 7.44 0.11
C ALA A 388 15.06 8.29 -0.95
N GLY A 389 15.25 7.96 -2.24
CA GLY A 389 14.56 8.63 -3.34
C GLY A 389 15.28 8.44 -4.66
N VAL A 390 14.87 9.20 -5.67
CA VAL A 390 15.44 9.15 -7.04
C VAL A 390 16.46 10.26 -7.30
N THR A 391 16.90 10.95 -6.26
CA THR A 391 17.93 12.00 -6.32
C THR A 391 19.23 11.51 -5.70
N SER A 392 20.37 12.05 -6.16
CA SER A 392 21.66 11.71 -5.59
C SER A 392 21.78 12.14 -4.12
N LEU A 393 22.18 11.20 -3.27
CA LEU A 393 22.54 11.42 -1.85
C LEU A 393 24.07 11.41 -1.65
N GLY A 394 24.83 11.21 -2.71
CA GLY A 394 26.29 11.11 -2.73
C GLY A 394 26.78 10.13 -3.78
N GLU A 395 28.08 10.00 -3.88
CA GLU A 395 28.74 9.14 -4.84
C GLU A 395 29.72 8.20 -4.14
N VAL A 396 29.91 7.01 -4.73
CA VAL A 396 30.89 6.01 -4.29
C VAL A 396 31.65 5.51 -5.50
N SER A 397 32.96 5.40 -5.40
CA SER A 397 33.82 4.87 -6.45
C SER A 397 34.36 3.49 -6.09
N GLY A 398 34.47 2.62 -7.09
CA GLY A 398 34.97 1.26 -6.95
C GLY A 398 33.90 0.24 -6.54
N SER A 399 34.35 -0.98 -6.26
CA SER A 399 33.46 -2.11 -5.95
C SER A 399 33.28 -2.38 -4.45
N VAL A 400 34.08 -1.76 -3.58
CA VAL A 400 34.00 -1.95 -2.12
C VAL A 400 33.45 -0.69 -1.48
N VAL A 401 32.35 -0.85 -0.76
CA VAL A 401 31.61 0.25 -0.15
C VAL A 401 31.59 0.08 1.37
N ASN A 402 31.93 1.13 2.10
CA ASN A 402 31.76 1.15 3.56
C ASN A 402 30.31 1.47 3.89
N VAL A 403 29.54 0.44 4.29
CA VAL A 403 28.14 0.54 4.65
C VAL A 403 28.02 0.76 6.16
N PRO A 404 27.40 1.87 6.62
CA PRO A 404 27.23 2.14 8.05
C PRO A 404 26.44 1.06 8.77
N ALA A 405 26.57 1.00 10.10
CA ALA A 405 25.80 0.10 10.95
C ALA A 405 24.29 0.25 10.70
N TYR A 406 23.55 -0.85 10.73
CA TYR A 406 22.10 -0.88 10.53
C TYR A 406 21.63 -0.06 9.31
N THR A 407 22.24 -0.30 8.15
CA THR A 407 21.95 0.47 6.94
C THR A 407 21.83 -0.44 5.74
N THR A 408 20.79 -0.27 4.95
CA THR A 408 20.73 -0.73 3.57
C THR A 408 21.03 0.44 2.66
N MET A 409 22.06 0.33 1.83
CA MET A 409 22.38 1.31 0.79
C MET A 409 21.85 0.80 -0.56
N ILE A 410 21.19 1.68 -1.31
CA ILE A 410 20.80 1.42 -2.69
C ILE A 410 21.59 2.38 -3.57
N LEU A 411 22.28 1.80 -4.56
CA LEU A 411 23.15 2.51 -5.47
C LEU A 411 22.71 2.23 -6.91
N VAL A 412 22.90 3.20 -7.78
CA VAL A 412 22.69 3.03 -9.23
C VAL A 412 23.94 3.45 -9.96
N ASP A 413 24.21 2.85 -11.12
CA ASP A 413 25.37 3.25 -11.91
C ASP A 413 25.26 4.72 -12.33
N ARG A 414 26.39 5.41 -12.28
CA ARG A 414 26.43 6.86 -12.49
C ARG A 414 26.06 7.25 -13.92
N GLU A 415 26.52 6.47 -14.92
CA GLU A 415 26.33 6.81 -16.32
C GLU A 415 24.83 6.83 -16.67
N SER A 416 24.08 5.77 -16.29
CA SER A 416 22.64 5.72 -16.52
C SER A 416 21.85 6.67 -15.61
N PHE A 417 22.32 6.88 -14.37
CA PHE A 417 21.69 7.88 -13.49
C PHE A 417 21.72 9.28 -14.10
N GLU A 418 22.88 9.71 -14.64
CA GLU A 418 23.01 11.01 -15.30
C GLU A 418 22.18 11.06 -16.60
N ALA A 419 22.15 9.98 -17.38
CA ALA A 419 21.37 9.88 -18.60
C ALA A 419 19.85 9.96 -18.35
N VAL A 420 19.36 9.23 -17.36
CA VAL A 420 17.94 9.22 -17.00
C VAL A 420 17.53 10.57 -16.39
N ALA A 421 18.35 11.18 -15.55
CA ALA A 421 18.07 12.48 -14.97
C ALA A 421 17.93 13.59 -16.03
N VAL A 422 18.57 13.46 -17.18
CA VAL A 422 18.42 14.39 -18.33
C VAL A 422 17.06 14.20 -19.04
N THR A 423 16.53 12.99 -19.05
CA THR A 423 15.27 12.65 -19.74
C THR A 423 14.05 12.67 -18.84
N SER A 424 14.23 12.47 -17.54
CA SER A 424 13.13 12.32 -16.60
C SER A 424 12.84 13.60 -15.80
N ASP A 425 11.66 14.09 -16.00
CA ASP A 425 10.77 14.66 -14.99
C ASP A 425 11.23 15.95 -14.29
N LYS A 426 11.32 17.00 -15.06
CA LYS A 426 11.05 18.30 -14.46
C LYS A 426 9.54 18.51 -14.47
N GLY A 427 8.89 18.31 -13.34
CA GLY A 427 7.54 18.79 -13.14
C GLY A 427 7.48 20.29 -13.41
N LYS A 428 6.41 20.76 -14.02
CA LYS A 428 6.21 22.17 -14.35
C LYS A 428 5.01 22.71 -13.61
N VAL A 429 5.19 23.82 -12.90
CA VAL A 429 4.08 24.63 -12.36
C VAL A 429 4.02 25.91 -13.13
N ILE A 430 2.89 26.15 -13.79
CA ILE A 430 2.65 27.36 -14.54
C ILE A 430 1.79 28.32 -13.71
N VAL A 431 2.35 29.47 -13.38
CA VAL A 431 1.63 30.54 -12.67
C VAL A 431 1.11 31.54 -13.68
N ASN A 432 -0.20 31.53 -13.85
CA ASN A 432 -0.89 32.48 -14.75
C ASN A 432 -1.35 33.70 -13.97
N TYR A 433 -1.16 34.86 -14.55
CA TYR A 433 -1.66 36.13 -14.02
C TYR A 433 -2.85 36.56 -14.88
N VAL A 434 -4.01 36.60 -14.25
CA VAL A 434 -5.26 36.93 -14.97
C VAL A 434 -6.02 38.08 -14.30
N ILE A 435 -6.73 38.85 -15.07
CA ILE A 435 -7.67 39.87 -14.59
C ILE A 435 -8.94 39.14 -14.15
N LYS A 436 -9.37 39.38 -12.90
CA LYS A 436 -10.45 38.62 -12.25
C LYS A 436 -11.73 38.51 -13.09
N ASP A 437 -12.20 39.63 -13.60
CA ASP A 437 -13.53 39.68 -14.23
C ASP A 437 -13.53 39.24 -15.69
N SER A 438 -12.41 39.37 -16.40
CA SER A 438 -12.29 39.03 -17.82
C SER A 438 -11.57 37.70 -18.09
N GLY A 439 -10.83 37.16 -17.10
CA GLY A 439 -9.95 36.03 -17.31
C GLY A 439 -8.76 36.30 -18.25
N GLN A 440 -8.66 37.57 -18.74
CA GLN A 440 -7.61 37.95 -19.67
C GLN A 440 -6.24 37.90 -18.99
N LYS A 441 -5.23 37.39 -19.70
CA LYS A 441 -3.86 37.31 -19.24
C LYS A 441 -3.29 38.74 -19.03
N LEU A 442 -2.83 38.97 -17.77
CA LEU A 442 -2.30 40.28 -17.37
C LEU A 442 -0.82 40.45 -17.75
N ARG A 443 -0.08 39.37 -17.77
CA ARG A 443 1.35 39.32 -18.10
C ARG A 443 1.76 37.89 -18.49
N GLU A 444 3.01 37.72 -18.93
CA GLU A 444 3.58 36.39 -19.18
C GLU A 444 3.55 35.53 -17.94
N SER A 445 3.21 34.26 -18.15
CA SER A 445 3.19 33.22 -17.09
C SER A 445 4.60 32.96 -16.58
N ILE A 446 4.74 32.67 -15.29
CA ILE A 446 5.99 32.17 -14.73
C ILE A 446 5.91 30.67 -14.75
N THR A 447 6.93 30.02 -15.28
CA THR A 447 7.10 28.56 -15.18
C THR A 447 8.13 28.25 -14.11
N LEU A 448 7.70 27.57 -13.04
CA LEU A 448 8.58 26.94 -12.08
C LEU A 448 8.86 25.53 -12.56
N GLN A 449 10.11 25.11 -12.51
CA GLN A 449 10.53 23.75 -12.87
C GLN A 449 11.34 23.16 -11.72
N GLY A 450 11.08 21.92 -11.40
CA GLY A 450 11.83 21.18 -10.38
C GLY A 450 11.73 19.69 -10.61
N THR A 451 12.61 18.94 -9.98
CA THR A 451 12.63 17.50 -10.06
C THR A 451 11.32 16.93 -9.51
N HIS A 452 10.76 15.94 -10.19
CA HIS A 452 9.57 15.21 -9.75
C HIS A 452 9.72 14.76 -8.30
N GLY A 453 8.70 14.96 -7.48
CA GLY A 453 8.74 14.66 -6.05
C GLY A 453 9.39 15.72 -5.15
N THR A 454 10.01 16.78 -5.73
CA THR A 454 10.52 17.91 -4.92
C THR A 454 9.45 18.99 -4.71
N ASN A 455 9.57 19.72 -3.60
CA ASN A 455 8.61 20.78 -3.27
C ASN A 455 8.79 22.02 -4.14
N TYR A 456 7.70 22.61 -4.58
CA TYR A 456 7.69 23.96 -5.14
C TYR A 456 7.05 24.95 -4.19
N VAL A 457 7.49 26.21 -4.30
CA VAL A 457 6.86 27.36 -3.65
C VAL A 457 6.70 28.46 -4.68
N VAL A 458 5.48 28.92 -4.87
CA VAL A 458 5.22 30.10 -5.71
C VAL A 458 5.77 31.35 -4.96
N PRO A 459 6.68 32.14 -5.56
CA PRO A 459 7.28 33.28 -4.87
C PRO A 459 6.25 34.34 -4.42
N ASP A 460 6.44 34.91 -3.25
CA ASP A 460 5.59 35.99 -2.71
C ASP A 460 5.88 37.38 -3.32
N ASN A 461 7.10 37.55 -3.83
CA ASN A 461 7.59 38.85 -4.31
C ASN A 461 7.28 39.10 -5.79
N ILE A 462 6.15 38.64 -6.26
CA ILE A 462 5.74 38.82 -7.66
C ILE A 462 5.35 40.27 -7.89
N LYS A 463 6.11 40.98 -8.75
CA LYS A 463 5.78 42.31 -9.13
C LYS A 463 4.44 42.37 -9.89
N ILE A 464 3.47 43.03 -9.30
CA ILE A 464 2.17 43.32 -9.93
C ILE A 464 2.36 44.55 -10.81
N PRO A 465 1.89 44.52 -12.10
CA PRO A 465 1.97 45.68 -12.97
C PRO A 465 1.26 46.91 -12.39
N SER A 466 1.77 48.09 -12.70
CA SER A 466 1.16 49.35 -12.27
C SER A 466 -0.32 49.44 -12.72
N GLY A 467 -1.18 49.88 -11.81
CA GLY A 467 -2.63 49.97 -12.06
C GLY A 467 -3.44 48.72 -11.67
N TYR A 468 -2.78 47.65 -11.17
CA TYR A 468 -3.45 46.46 -10.71
C TYR A 468 -3.09 46.16 -9.24
N ALA A 469 -3.97 45.47 -8.54
CA ALA A 469 -3.74 45.01 -7.18
C ALA A 469 -3.95 43.49 -7.10
N PHE A 470 -3.18 42.79 -6.23
CA PHE A 470 -3.41 41.40 -5.94
C PHE A 470 -4.74 41.24 -5.20
N LEU A 471 -5.59 40.36 -5.71
CA LEU A 471 -6.90 40.11 -5.12
C LEU A 471 -6.93 38.73 -4.41
N SER A 472 -6.61 37.70 -5.14
CA SER A 472 -6.63 36.32 -4.61
C SER A 472 -5.76 35.39 -5.46
N GLN A 473 -5.40 34.28 -4.91
CA GLN A 473 -4.74 33.16 -5.59
C GLN A 473 -5.72 31.98 -5.69
N ILE A 474 -5.75 31.37 -6.88
CA ILE A 474 -6.47 30.10 -7.11
C ILE A 474 -5.41 29.02 -7.32
N GLY A 475 -5.53 27.91 -6.63
CA GLY A 475 -4.55 26.82 -6.63
C GLY A 475 -3.53 26.91 -5.50
N ASN A 476 -2.72 25.88 -5.38
CA ASN A 476 -1.80 25.71 -4.27
C ASN A 476 -0.54 26.57 -4.46
N LYS A 477 -0.21 27.36 -3.43
CA LYS A 477 1.02 28.16 -3.39
C LYS A 477 2.26 27.28 -3.20
N ARG A 478 2.09 26.14 -2.58
CA ARG A 478 3.12 25.12 -2.32
C ARG A 478 2.59 23.77 -2.74
N GLY A 479 3.46 22.87 -3.14
CA GLY A 479 3.13 21.53 -3.53
C GLY A 479 4.38 20.77 -3.98
N VAL A 480 4.16 19.64 -4.56
CA VAL A 480 5.21 18.78 -5.10
C VAL A 480 5.15 18.82 -6.62
N TYR A 481 6.29 18.87 -7.28
CA TYR A 481 6.35 18.75 -8.74
C TYR A 481 5.90 17.34 -9.14
N THR A 482 4.84 17.23 -9.92
CA THR A 482 4.27 15.99 -10.45
C THR A 482 4.41 15.93 -11.96
#